data_85eb5c30fe8d6338ebabb2f58afce10f
#
_entry.id   85eb5c30fe8d6338ebabb2f58afce10f
#
_cell.length_a   1.000
_cell.length_b   1.000
_cell.length_c   1.000
_cell.angle_alpha   90.00
_cell.angle_beta   90.00
_cell.angle_gamma   90.00
#
_symmetry.space_group_name_H-M   'P 1'
#
loop_
_entity.id
_entity.type
_entity.pdbx_description
1 polymer ?
#
loop_
_entity_poly.entity_id
_entity_poly.type
_entity_poly.pdbx_seq_one_letter_code
_entity_poly.pdbx_strand_id
1 'polypeptide(L)'
;MQIGMVGLGRMGANMVRRLLKQGHECVVYDVNADNVDALVKEGATGALSPGDLIAKLEAPRAVWLMLPAAITPKIAREFAAALNKGDAIIDGGNSFYREAIDLAGEFSPLGIDYIDVGTSGGVWGLERGYSLMIGGPQAAVKRLDPIFASLAPGAGQNIAENAALGTAPRGYLHCGPAGAGHFVKMVHNGIEYGVKIGRAHV
;
A
#
# COMPACT_ATOMS: atom_id res chain seq x y z
N MET A 1 -11.46 -3.15 -9.50
CA MET A 1 -10.24 -3.99 -9.53
C MET A 1 -10.22 -4.87 -8.31
N GLN A 2 -9.56 -6.04 -8.41
CA GLN A 2 -9.37 -6.94 -7.28
C GLN A 2 -7.97 -6.73 -6.67
N ILE A 3 -7.85 -6.85 -5.33
CA ILE A 3 -6.59 -6.72 -4.59
C ILE A 3 -6.58 -7.63 -3.36
N GLY A 4 -5.43 -8.24 -3.07
CA GLY A 4 -5.18 -8.95 -1.81
C GLY A 4 -4.68 -7.98 -0.73
N MET A 5 -5.20 -8.10 0.50
CA MET A 5 -4.71 -7.33 1.65
C MET A 5 -4.28 -8.29 2.75
N VAL A 6 -3.04 -8.17 3.19
CA VAL A 6 -2.42 -8.98 4.25
C VAL A 6 -2.06 -8.08 5.43
N GLY A 7 -2.55 -8.45 6.61
CA GLY A 7 -2.41 -7.62 7.80
C GLY A 7 -3.59 -6.66 7.94
N LEU A 8 -4.57 -7.07 8.75
CA LEU A 8 -5.85 -6.39 8.95
C LEU A 8 -5.92 -5.64 10.28
N GLY A 9 -4.77 -5.15 10.73
CA GLY A 9 -4.72 -4.19 11.82
C GLY A 9 -5.50 -2.91 11.46
N ARG A 10 -5.51 -1.94 12.37
CA ARG A 10 -6.32 -0.72 12.20
C ARG A 10 -6.20 -0.07 10.82
N MET A 11 -5.00 0.06 10.27
CA MET A 11 -4.81 0.69 8.96
C MET A 11 -5.25 -0.23 7.83
N GLY A 12 -4.80 -1.48 7.80
CA GLY A 12 -5.16 -2.43 6.73
C GLY A 12 -6.67 -2.63 6.62
N ALA A 13 -7.36 -2.83 7.75
CA ALA A 13 -8.81 -2.97 7.76
C ALA A 13 -9.52 -1.71 7.23
N ASN A 14 -9.06 -0.51 7.61
CA ASN A 14 -9.66 0.73 7.12
C ASN A 14 -9.38 0.98 5.64
N MET A 15 -8.22 0.56 5.13
CA MET A 15 -7.93 0.61 3.69
C MET A 15 -8.86 -0.32 2.90
N VAL A 16 -9.09 -1.54 3.39
CA VAL A 16 -10.07 -2.47 2.80
C VAL A 16 -11.46 -1.86 2.75
N ARG A 17 -11.95 -1.31 3.88
CA ARG A 17 -13.26 -0.64 3.93
C ARG A 17 -13.38 0.49 2.91
N ARG A 18 -12.31 1.28 2.76
CA ARG A 18 -12.29 2.39 1.79
C ARG A 18 -12.32 1.86 0.36
N LEU A 19 -11.57 0.81 0.05
CA LEU A 19 -11.56 0.16 -1.26
C LEU A 19 -12.92 -0.45 -1.62
N LEU A 20 -13.55 -1.17 -0.68
CA LEU A 20 -14.88 -1.73 -0.87
C LEU A 20 -15.93 -0.65 -1.18
N LYS A 21 -15.88 0.51 -0.46
CA LYS A 21 -16.77 1.65 -0.72
C LYS A 21 -16.58 2.25 -2.12
N GLN A 22 -15.41 2.09 -2.72
CA GLN A 22 -15.09 2.55 -4.07
C GLN A 22 -15.31 1.48 -5.15
N GLY A 23 -15.95 0.35 -4.79
CA GLY A 23 -16.31 -0.71 -5.72
C GLY A 23 -15.15 -1.64 -6.12
N HIS A 24 -14.08 -1.68 -5.33
CA HIS A 24 -13.03 -2.68 -5.50
C HIS A 24 -13.35 -3.97 -4.77
N GLU A 25 -12.84 -5.08 -5.26
CA GLU A 25 -12.91 -6.39 -4.62
C GLU A 25 -11.66 -6.62 -3.78
N CYS A 26 -11.84 -7.00 -2.52
CA CYS A 26 -10.72 -7.23 -1.60
C CYS A 26 -10.73 -8.68 -1.12
N VAL A 27 -9.63 -9.40 -1.37
CA VAL A 27 -9.34 -10.69 -0.74
C VAL A 27 -8.44 -10.42 0.47
N VAL A 28 -8.86 -10.83 1.67
CA VAL A 28 -8.22 -10.40 2.92
C VAL A 28 -7.69 -11.57 3.72
N TYR A 29 -6.50 -11.40 4.30
CA TYR A 29 -5.87 -12.39 5.18
C TYR A 29 -5.19 -11.72 6.37
N ASP A 30 -5.37 -12.29 7.53
CA ASP A 30 -4.68 -11.97 8.78
C ASP A 30 -4.44 -13.25 9.58
N VAL A 31 -3.41 -13.27 10.42
CA VAL A 31 -3.17 -14.38 11.36
C VAL A 31 -4.26 -14.48 12.43
N ASN A 32 -4.95 -13.38 12.72
CA ASN A 32 -6.13 -13.34 13.57
C ASN A 32 -7.40 -13.49 12.71
N ALA A 33 -8.07 -14.62 12.81
CA ALA A 33 -9.29 -14.91 12.07
C ALA A 33 -10.44 -13.92 12.34
N ASP A 34 -10.54 -13.36 13.55
CA ASP A 34 -11.58 -12.39 13.89
C ASP A 34 -11.48 -11.12 13.02
N ASN A 35 -10.25 -10.71 12.65
CA ASN A 35 -10.04 -9.58 11.76
C ASN A 35 -10.54 -9.87 10.34
N VAL A 36 -10.35 -11.11 9.87
CA VAL A 36 -10.85 -11.58 8.57
C VAL A 36 -12.38 -11.61 8.58
N ASP A 37 -12.98 -12.25 9.59
CA ASP A 37 -14.43 -12.41 9.72
C ASP A 37 -15.17 -11.07 9.81
N ALA A 38 -14.54 -10.08 10.48
CA ALA A 38 -15.10 -8.73 10.55
C ALA A 38 -15.25 -8.11 9.15
N LEU A 39 -14.22 -8.20 8.30
CA LEU A 39 -14.23 -7.63 6.96
C LEU A 39 -15.06 -8.45 5.97
N VAL A 40 -15.16 -9.76 6.16
CA VAL A 40 -16.08 -10.62 5.37
C VAL A 40 -17.53 -10.19 5.56
N LYS A 41 -17.93 -9.86 6.79
CA LYS A 41 -19.27 -9.29 7.08
C LYS A 41 -19.50 -7.94 6.40
N GLU A 42 -18.44 -7.23 6.06
CA GLU A 42 -18.46 -5.92 5.37
C GLU A 42 -18.31 -6.06 3.84
N GLY A 43 -18.21 -7.29 3.30
CA GLY A 43 -18.20 -7.57 1.85
C GLY A 43 -16.85 -7.95 1.27
N ALA A 44 -15.80 -8.15 2.08
CA ALA A 44 -14.54 -8.70 1.60
C ALA A 44 -14.61 -10.22 1.42
N THR A 45 -13.72 -10.79 0.62
CA THR A 45 -13.51 -12.22 0.50
C THR A 45 -12.43 -12.67 1.47
N GLY A 46 -12.75 -13.46 2.48
CA GLY A 46 -11.80 -13.99 3.44
C GLY A 46 -10.90 -15.07 2.86
N ALA A 47 -9.64 -15.10 3.27
CA ALA A 47 -8.70 -16.18 2.98
C ALA A 47 -8.21 -16.84 4.26
N LEU A 48 -8.01 -18.16 4.22
CA LEU A 48 -7.60 -18.97 5.37
C LEU A 48 -6.06 -19.08 5.49
N SER A 49 -5.34 -18.74 4.43
CA SER A 49 -3.88 -18.80 4.36
C SER A 49 -3.36 -17.88 3.26
N PRO A 50 -2.04 -17.58 3.24
CA PRO A 50 -1.43 -16.87 2.11
C PRO A 50 -1.67 -17.56 0.76
N GLY A 51 -1.58 -18.89 0.70
CA GLY A 51 -1.86 -19.65 -0.52
C GLY A 51 -3.33 -19.56 -0.96
N ASP A 52 -4.26 -19.57 -0.02
CA ASP A 52 -5.70 -19.41 -0.29
C ASP A 52 -6.00 -17.97 -0.79
N LEU A 53 -5.33 -16.95 -0.26
CA LEU A 53 -5.43 -15.58 -0.76
C LEU A 53 -4.99 -15.51 -2.23
N ILE A 54 -3.83 -16.08 -2.56
CA ILE A 54 -3.30 -16.08 -3.93
C ILE A 54 -4.26 -16.83 -4.88
N ALA A 55 -4.83 -17.97 -4.44
CA ALA A 55 -5.73 -18.76 -5.25
C ALA A 55 -7.05 -18.05 -5.57
N LYS A 56 -7.48 -17.13 -4.70
CA LYS A 56 -8.71 -16.33 -4.86
C LYS A 56 -8.49 -15.05 -5.68
N LEU A 57 -7.23 -14.69 -5.96
CA LEU A 57 -6.90 -13.51 -6.76
C LEU A 57 -6.77 -13.84 -8.25
N GLU A 58 -7.30 -12.96 -9.09
CA GLU A 58 -7.15 -13.02 -10.54
C GLU A 58 -5.83 -12.41 -11.00
N ALA A 59 -5.18 -13.05 -11.95
CA ALA A 59 -3.94 -12.52 -12.53
C ALA A 59 -4.23 -11.35 -13.52
N PRO A 60 -3.36 -10.36 -13.60
CA PRO A 60 -2.15 -10.15 -12.80
C PRO A 60 -2.49 -9.70 -11.37
N ARG A 61 -2.04 -10.48 -10.40
CA ARG A 61 -2.38 -10.30 -8.98
C ARG A 61 -1.66 -9.10 -8.38
N ALA A 62 -2.28 -8.50 -7.36
CA ALA A 62 -1.65 -7.49 -6.52
C ALA A 62 -1.90 -7.84 -5.05
N VAL A 63 -0.84 -7.95 -4.26
CA VAL A 63 -0.91 -8.26 -2.83
C VAL A 63 -0.32 -7.11 -2.05
N TRP A 64 -1.14 -6.46 -1.23
CA TRP A 64 -0.74 -5.36 -0.35
C TRP A 64 -0.45 -5.87 1.06
N LEU A 65 0.75 -5.60 1.56
CA LEU A 65 1.21 -5.99 2.88
C LEU A 65 1.12 -4.77 3.82
N MET A 66 0.33 -4.90 4.90
CA MET A 66 0.22 -3.92 5.99
C MET A 66 0.76 -4.54 7.28
N LEU A 67 2.06 -4.86 7.26
CA LEU A 67 2.74 -5.64 8.29
C LEU A 67 3.78 -4.80 9.03
N PRO A 68 4.17 -5.20 10.25
CA PRO A 68 5.34 -4.65 10.92
C PRO A 68 6.61 -4.85 10.09
N ALA A 69 7.47 -3.82 10.02
CA ALA A 69 8.69 -3.83 9.21
C ALA A 69 9.57 -5.07 9.44
N ALA A 70 9.69 -5.51 10.70
CA ALA A 70 10.54 -6.66 11.06
C ALA A 70 10.15 -7.99 10.39
N ILE A 71 8.89 -8.16 9.99
CA ILE A 71 8.40 -9.40 9.36
C ILE A 71 8.11 -9.25 7.88
N THR A 72 7.97 -8.02 7.39
CA THR A 72 7.62 -7.75 5.99
C THR A 72 8.56 -8.42 4.99
N PRO A 73 9.89 -8.37 5.12
CA PRO A 73 10.78 -9.00 4.15
C PRO A 73 10.60 -10.52 4.05
N LYS A 74 10.37 -11.19 5.18
CA LYS A 74 10.12 -12.63 5.22
C LYS A 74 8.81 -12.95 4.48
N ILE A 75 7.74 -12.28 4.84
CA ILE A 75 6.41 -12.52 4.24
C ILE A 75 6.39 -12.17 2.76
N ALA A 76 7.06 -11.08 2.35
CA ALA A 76 7.18 -10.72 0.94
C ALA A 76 7.86 -11.84 0.11
N ARG A 77 8.91 -12.47 0.64
CA ARG A 77 9.57 -13.61 -0.02
C ARG A 77 8.66 -14.85 -0.09
N GLU A 78 7.88 -15.12 0.95
CA GLU A 78 6.90 -16.20 0.94
C GLU A 78 5.84 -15.99 -0.16
N PHE A 79 5.34 -14.76 -0.31
CA PHE A 79 4.43 -14.43 -1.41
C PHE A 79 5.11 -14.50 -2.77
N ALA A 80 6.32 -13.97 -2.92
CA ALA A 80 7.05 -14.00 -4.18
C ALA A 80 7.31 -15.43 -4.68
N ALA A 81 7.52 -16.39 -3.78
CA ALA A 81 7.71 -17.80 -4.13
C ALA A 81 6.43 -18.46 -4.71
N ALA A 82 5.24 -17.89 -4.48
CA ALA A 82 3.96 -18.44 -4.89
C ALA A 82 3.25 -17.58 -5.95
N LEU A 83 3.73 -16.38 -6.21
CA LEU A 83 3.23 -15.48 -7.26
C LEU A 83 3.88 -15.79 -8.61
N ASN A 84 3.30 -15.25 -9.68
CA ASN A 84 3.76 -15.47 -11.04
C ASN A 84 4.28 -14.17 -11.66
N LYS A 85 4.99 -14.31 -12.78
CA LYS A 85 5.42 -13.17 -13.60
C LYS A 85 4.24 -12.24 -13.94
N GLY A 86 4.42 -10.95 -13.69
CA GLY A 86 3.41 -9.92 -13.90
C GLY A 86 2.57 -9.60 -12.65
N ASP A 87 2.67 -10.42 -11.60
CA ASP A 87 2.04 -10.11 -10.30
C ASP A 87 2.85 -9.04 -9.56
N ALA A 88 2.25 -8.41 -8.55
CA ALA A 88 2.87 -7.36 -7.77
C ALA A 88 2.71 -7.58 -6.27
N ILE A 89 3.75 -7.22 -5.52
CA ILE A 89 3.73 -7.09 -4.06
C ILE A 89 3.85 -5.61 -3.72
N ILE A 90 2.96 -5.13 -2.86
CA ILE A 90 2.93 -3.74 -2.39
C ILE A 90 3.22 -3.74 -0.89
N ASP A 91 4.31 -3.11 -0.50
CA ASP A 91 4.65 -2.88 0.91
C ASP A 91 4.12 -1.52 1.36
N GLY A 92 3.03 -1.52 2.13
CA GLY A 92 2.43 -0.32 2.70
C GLY A 92 2.79 -0.10 4.18
N GLY A 93 3.69 -0.90 4.72
CA GLY A 93 4.21 -0.78 6.09
C GLY A 93 5.16 0.40 6.28
N ASN A 94 5.76 0.48 7.47
CA ASN A 94 6.84 1.43 7.76
C ASN A 94 8.20 0.76 7.58
N SER A 95 8.45 0.20 6.42
CA SER A 95 9.68 -0.53 6.13
C SER A 95 10.85 0.42 5.82
N PHE A 96 12.06 -0.11 5.96
CA PHE A 96 13.25 0.64 5.63
C PHE A 96 13.45 0.67 4.10
N TYR A 97 13.64 1.86 3.53
CA TYR A 97 13.69 2.03 2.07
C TYR A 97 14.76 1.19 1.36
N ARG A 98 15.90 0.88 2.04
CA ARG A 98 16.94 0.02 1.46
C ARG A 98 16.49 -1.43 1.35
N GLU A 99 15.73 -1.93 2.32
CA GLU A 99 15.11 -3.27 2.23
C GLU A 99 14.14 -3.35 1.04
N ALA A 100 13.41 -2.27 0.76
CA ALA A 100 12.54 -2.21 -0.41
C ALA A 100 13.34 -2.30 -1.72
N ILE A 101 14.51 -1.63 -1.80
CA ILE A 101 15.42 -1.74 -2.95
C ILE A 101 15.93 -3.17 -3.11
N ASP A 102 16.37 -3.78 -2.02
CA ASP A 102 16.91 -5.15 -2.02
C ASP A 102 15.84 -6.16 -2.46
N LEU A 103 14.64 -6.10 -1.90
CA LEU A 103 13.51 -6.97 -2.27
C LEU A 103 13.09 -6.78 -3.74
N ALA A 104 13.07 -5.55 -4.24
CA ALA A 104 12.80 -5.28 -5.65
C ALA A 104 13.86 -5.93 -6.56
N GLY A 105 15.14 -5.88 -6.17
CA GLY A 105 16.24 -6.56 -6.85
C GLY A 105 16.09 -8.09 -6.85
N GLU A 106 15.66 -8.67 -5.71
CA GLU A 106 15.42 -10.11 -5.58
C GLU A 106 14.24 -10.58 -6.44
N PHE A 107 13.16 -9.80 -6.57
CA PHE A 107 11.93 -10.22 -7.24
C PHE A 107 11.90 -9.90 -8.73
N SER A 108 12.68 -8.92 -9.17
CA SER A 108 12.76 -8.52 -10.58
C SER A 108 13.12 -9.69 -11.53
N PRO A 109 14.09 -10.57 -11.23
CA PRO A 109 14.39 -11.73 -12.06
C PRO A 109 13.23 -12.74 -12.14
N LEU A 110 12.33 -12.75 -11.16
CA LEU A 110 11.12 -13.58 -11.14
C LEU A 110 9.99 -12.95 -11.96
N GLY A 111 10.18 -11.71 -12.41
CA GLY A 111 9.16 -10.93 -13.11
C GLY A 111 8.03 -10.45 -12.20
N ILE A 112 8.27 -10.37 -10.89
CA ILE A 112 7.33 -9.85 -9.90
C ILE A 112 7.69 -8.40 -9.60
N ASP A 113 6.70 -7.51 -9.68
CA ASP A 113 6.87 -6.11 -9.36
C ASP A 113 6.82 -5.88 -7.84
N TYR A 114 7.84 -5.22 -7.29
CA TYR A 114 7.81 -4.76 -5.90
C TYR A 114 7.59 -3.25 -5.85
N ILE A 115 6.57 -2.85 -5.08
CA ILE A 115 6.14 -1.45 -4.92
C ILE A 115 6.15 -1.12 -3.43
N ASP A 116 6.85 -0.07 -3.04
CA ASP A 116 6.87 0.45 -1.68
C ASP A 116 5.98 1.68 -1.57
N VAL A 117 5.14 1.74 -0.54
CA VAL A 117 4.18 2.83 -0.37
C VAL A 117 4.29 3.42 1.03
N GLY A 118 4.85 4.60 1.12
CA GLY A 118 4.78 5.42 2.31
C GLY A 118 3.33 5.89 2.53
N THR A 119 2.62 5.24 3.45
CA THR A 119 1.20 5.54 3.73
C THR A 119 1.08 6.48 4.93
N SER A 120 0.41 7.63 4.76
CA SER A 120 0.13 8.61 5.81
C SER A 120 -1.36 8.92 5.88
N GLY A 121 -1.94 8.92 7.09
CA GLY A 121 -3.38 9.16 7.31
C GLY A 121 -3.86 8.63 8.67
N GLY A 122 -3.16 7.66 9.22
CA GLY A 122 -3.43 7.10 10.55
C GLY A 122 -4.90 6.69 10.74
N VAL A 123 -5.47 7.07 11.87
CA VAL A 123 -6.86 6.72 12.24
C VAL A 123 -7.90 7.43 11.38
N TRP A 124 -7.57 8.59 10.82
CA TRP A 124 -8.48 9.40 9.99
C TRP A 124 -8.50 8.99 8.51
N GLY A 125 -7.64 8.06 8.13
CA GLY A 125 -7.51 7.63 6.73
C GLY A 125 -8.77 7.00 6.15
N LEU A 126 -9.62 6.37 6.98
CA LEU A 126 -10.89 5.83 6.50
C LEU A 126 -11.81 6.92 5.92
N GLU A 127 -11.90 8.06 6.60
CA GLU A 127 -12.78 9.16 6.20
C GLU A 127 -12.09 10.11 5.22
N ARG A 128 -10.85 10.51 5.53
CA ARG A 128 -10.12 11.57 4.82
C ARG A 128 -9.22 11.07 3.70
N GLY A 129 -8.99 9.74 3.61
CA GLY A 129 -8.03 9.14 2.70
C GLY A 129 -6.61 9.12 3.26
N TYR A 130 -5.73 8.48 2.50
CA TYR A 130 -4.32 8.28 2.83
C TYR A 130 -3.45 9.02 1.82
N SER A 131 -2.52 9.84 2.27
CA SER A 131 -1.47 10.35 1.39
C SER A 131 -0.48 9.24 1.10
N LEU A 132 -0.19 9.00 -0.20
CA LEU A 132 0.62 7.88 -0.64
C LEU A 132 1.85 8.37 -1.41
N MET A 133 3.03 8.02 -0.91
CA MET A 133 4.32 8.21 -1.58
C MET A 133 4.72 6.85 -2.16
N ILE A 134 4.77 6.72 -3.47
CA ILE A 134 4.85 5.43 -4.16
C ILE A 134 6.22 5.29 -4.83
N GLY A 135 6.92 4.19 -4.55
CA GLY A 135 8.14 3.78 -5.25
C GLY A 135 7.90 2.46 -5.96
N GLY A 136 8.50 2.29 -7.14
CA GLY A 136 8.41 1.04 -7.90
C GLY A 136 8.41 1.21 -9.41
N PRO A 137 8.30 0.11 -10.18
CA PRO A 137 8.27 0.16 -11.64
C PRO A 137 7.07 0.96 -12.15
N GLN A 138 7.33 1.91 -13.04
CA GLN A 138 6.30 2.84 -13.56
C GLN A 138 5.09 2.11 -14.15
N ALA A 139 5.31 1.02 -14.87
CA ALA A 139 4.22 0.25 -15.49
C ALA A 139 3.29 -0.37 -14.44
N ALA A 140 3.86 -0.94 -13.38
CA ALA A 140 3.11 -1.54 -12.28
C ALA A 140 2.35 -0.48 -11.47
N VAL A 141 3.00 0.66 -11.16
CA VAL A 141 2.36 1.79 -10.48
C VAL A 141 1.19 2.33 -11.30
N LYS A 142 1.37 2.50 -12.63
CA LYS A 142 0.29 2.94 -13.52
C LYS A 142 -0.88 1.93 -13.58
N ARG A 143 -0.60 0.63 -13.60
CA ARG A 143 -1.63 -0.42 -13.56
C ARG A 143 -2.49 -0.32 -12.29
N LEU A 144 -1.87 0.01 -11.17
CA LEU A 144 -2.52 0.07 -9.85
C LEU A 144 -3.04 1.48 -9.50
N ASP A 145 -2.95 2.45 -10.41
CA ASP A 145 -3.44 3.81 -10.21
C ASP A 145 -4.88 3.89 -9.67
N PRO A 146 -5.86 3.07 -10.13
CA PRO A 146 -7.22 3.10 -9.57
C PRO A 146 -7.28 2.75 -8.07
N ILE A 147 -6.41 1.87 -7.59
CA ILE A 147 -6.29 1.52 -6.16
C ILE A 147 -5.73 2.70 -5.38
N PHE A 148 -4.63 3.30 -5.86
CA PHE A 148 -4.03 4.47 -5.20
C PHE A 148 -4.98 5.67 -5.17
N ALA A 149 -5.66 5.95 -6.27
CA ALA A 149 -6.65 7.02 -6.36
C ALA A 149 -7.81 6.83 -5.36
N SER A 150 -8.29 5.58 -5.19
CA SER A 150 -9.38 5.25 -4.26
C SER A 150 -8.96 5.38 -2.80
N LEU A 151 -7.71 5.06 -2.48
CA LEU A 151 -7.16 5.21 -1.14
C LEU A 151 -6.84 6.66 -0.80
N ALA A 152 -6.46 7.47 -1.77
CA ALA A 152 -6.06 8.85 -1.58
C ALA A 152 -7.24 9.77 -1.17
N PRO A 153 -6.95 10.96 -0.61
CA PRO A 153 -7.98 11.94 -0.24
C PRO A 153 -8.83 12.45 -1.41
N GLY A 154 -8.28 12.41 -2.62
CA GLY A 154 -8.88 13.09 -3.78
C GLY A 154 -8.52 14.57 -3.87
N ALA A 155 -8.88 15.22 -4.97
CA ALA A 155 -8.67 16.65 -5.13
C ALA A 155 -9.62 17.42 -4.19
N GLY A 156 -9.06 18.29 -3.35
CA GLY A 156 -9.85 19.25 -2.58
C GLY A 156 -10.53 20.26 -3.50
N GLN A 157 -11.60 20.90 -3.03
CA GLN A 157 -12.44 21.82 -3.84
C GLN A 157 -11.70 23.03 -4.45
N ASN A 158 -10.46 23.31 -4.03
CA ASN A 158 -9.70 24.52 -4.42
C ASN A 158 -8.33 24.23 -5.04
N ILE A 159 -8.05 23.00 -5.46
CA ILE A 159 -6.77 22.69 -6.08
C ILE A 159 -6.93 22.77 -7.59
N ALA A 160 -6.37 23.82 -8.18
CA ALA A 160 -6.26 23.93 -9.64
C ALA A 160 -5.50 22.69 -10.18
N GLU A 161 -6.08 22.03 -11.17
CA GLU A 161 -5.39 20.97 -11.90
C GLU A 161 -4.14 21.56 -12.56
N ASN A 162 -2.99 21.27 -12.02
CA ASN A 162 -1.71 21.61 -12.61
C ASN A 162 -1.06 20.31 -13.10
N ALA A 163 -1.04 20.12 -14.41
CA ALA A 163 -0.48 18.91 -15.03
C ALA A 163 1.00 18.65 -14.62
N ALA A 164 1.76 19.70 -14.28
CA ALA A 164 3.14 19.57 -13.82
C ALA A 164 3.25 18.91 -12.43
N LEU A 165 2.19 18.90 -11.62
CA LEU A 165 2.15 18.28 -10.30
C LEU A 165 1.65 16.83 -10.33
N GLY A 166 1.26 16.31 -11.48
CA GLY A 166 0.75 14.94 -11.64
C GLY A 166 -0.41 14.65 -10.71
N THR A 167 -0.31 13.57 -9.93
CA THR A 167 -1.33 13.13 -8.98
C THR A 167 -1.18 13.71 -7.57
N ALA A 168 -0.11 14.46 -7.29
CA ALA A 168 0.19 15.02 -5.96
C ALA A 168 -0.97 15.85 -5.37
N PRO A 169 -1.69 16.70 -6.13
CA PRO A 169 -2.86 17.41 -5.62
C PRO A 169 -4.01 16.51 -5.14
N ARG A 170 -4.05 15.27 -5.61
CA ARG A 170 -5.03 14.26 -5.19
C ARG A 170 -4.57 13.46 -3.98
N GLY A 171 -3.35 13.71 -3.46
CA GLY A 171 -2.80 13.08 -2.27
C GLY A 171 -2.02 11.81 -2.52
N TYR A 172 -1.60 11.50 -3.74
CA TYR A 172 -0.69 10.41 -4.04
C TYR A 172 0.28 10.76 -5.18
N LEU A 173 1.49 10.20 -5.14
CA LEU A 173 2.51 10.51 -6.15
C LEU A 173 3.45 9.31 -6.34
N HIS A 174 3.75 8.98 -7.60
CA HIS A 174 4.86 8.11 -7.94
C HIS A 174 6.18 8.89 -7.78
N CYS A 175 6.92 8.57 -6.73
CA CYS A 175 8.13 9.31 -6.31
C CYS A 175 9.40 8.84 -7.00
N GLY A 176 9.39 7.67 -7.64
CA GLY A 176 10.57 7.10 -8.30
C GLY A 176 10.63 5.56 -8.27
N PRO A 177 11.82 4.98 -8.46
CA PRO A 177 12.01 3.52 -8.41
C PRO A 177 11.73 2.98 -7.01
N ALA A 178 11.82 1.64 -6.86
CA ALA A 178 11.63 0.98 -5.57
C ALA A 178 12.51 1.60 -4.48
N GLY A 179 11.95 1.76 -3.29
CA GLY A 179 12.53 2.47 -2.15
C GLY A 179 12.19 3.96 -2.09
N ALA A 180 11.79 4.57 -3.21
CA ALA A 180 11.51 6.01 -3.24
C ALA A 180 10.30 6.40 -2.38
N GLY A 181 9.28 5.56 -2.29
CA GLY A 181 8.09 5.81 -1.49
C GLY A 181 8.41 5.88 0.00
N HIS A 182 9.05 4.86 0.55
CA HIS A 182 9.48 4.83 1.95
C HIS A 182 10.51 5.91 2.26
N PHE A 183 11.44 6.19 1.33
CA PHE A 183 12.42 7.27 1.50
C PHE A 183 11.74 8.63 1.64
N VAL A 184 10.84 8.98 0.72
CA VAL A 184 10.12 10.26 0.75
C VAL A 184 9.28 10.38 2.02
N LYS A 185 8.60 9.30 2.45
CA LYS A 185 7.87 9.31 3.71
C LYS A 185 8.78 9.53 4.91
N MET A 186 9.94 8.89 4.94
CA MET A 186 10.93 9.06 6.02
C MET A 186 11.38 10.53 6.11
N VAL A 187 11.71 11.16 4.98
CA VAL A 187 12.10 12.57 4.92
C VAL A 187 10.96 13.48 5.37
N HIS A 188 9.75 13.25 4.86
CA HIS A 188 8.55 13.99 5.27
C HIS A 188 8.32 13.92 6.79
N ASN A 189 8.37 12.73 7.37
CA ASN A 189 8.22 12.56 8.80
C ASN A 189 9.33 13.28 9.59
N GLY A 190 10.57 13.22 9.12
CA GLY A 190 11.69 13.93 9.74
C GLY A 190 11.45 15.44 9.81
N ILE A 191 10.97 16.03 8.72
CA ILE A 191 10.61 17.45 8.66
C ILE A 191 9.44 17.77 9.58
N GLU A 192 8.37 16.96 9.51
CA GLU A 192 7.16 17.15 10.32
C GLU A 192 7.47 17.13 11.83
N TYR A 193 8.24 16.15 12.28
CA TYR A 193 8.63 16.05 13.68
C TYR A 193 9.58 17.20 14.08
N GLY A 194 10.52 17.60 13.22
CA GLY A 194 11.40 18.73 13.47
C GLY A 194 10.61 20.04 13.69
N VAL A 195 9.60 20.30 12.86
CA VAL A 195 8.72 21.46 12.98
C VAL A 195 7.86 21.39 14.26
N LYS A 196 7.33 20.22 14.61
CA LYS A 196 6.51 20.04 15.82
C LYS A 196 7.33 20.25 17.09
N ILE A 197 8.55 19.72 17.16
CA ILE A 197 9.46 19.91 18.30
C ILE A 197 9.86 21.38 18.42
N GLY A 198 10.19 22.05 17.30
CA GLY A 198 10.52 23.47 17.29
C GLY A 198 9.40 24.37 17.85
N ARG A 199 8.14 24.02 17.59
CA ARG A 199 6.97 24.74 18.13
C ARG A 199 6.77 24.56 19.63
N ALA A 200 7.23 23.47 20.21
CA ALA A 200 7.05 23.21 21.66
C ALA A 200 8.03 24.03 22.52
N HIS A 201 8.98 24.76 21.93
CA HIS A 201 10.03 25.52 22.61
C HIS A 201 9.93 27.03 22.37
N VAL A 202 8.83 27.51 21.78
CA VAL A 202 8.54 28.94 21.56
C VAL A 202 7.28 29.36 22.38
#